data_addefd76fc1fead0db180a1df78daaf7
#
_entry.id   addefd76fc1fead0db180a1df78daaf7
#
_cell.length_a   1.000
_cell.length_b   1.000
_cell.length_c   1.000
_cell.angle_alpha   90.00
_cell.angle_beta   90.00
_cell.angle_gamma   90.00
#
_symmetry.space_group_name_H-M   'P 1'
#
loop_
_entity.id
_entity.type
_entity.pdbx_description
1 polymer ?
#
loop_
_entity_poly.entity_id
_entity_poly.type
_entity_poly.pdbx_seq_one_letter_code
_entity_poly.pdbx_strand_id
1 'polypeptide(L)'
;AMRAADAVYDCRCLAGALFDAQPEQVVFTMNATHALNLAIKTLVKPGGRAVISGFEHNAVLRPLHHLGAEIIVAGRRLFDPADTISAFDRAITPGTSAVICTHVSNVFGYILPVEEIAALCRARGVPFVLDASQSAGLLPVRLAELGADFIGMPGHKALYGPQGTGLLLCARMPDTLLEGGSGSASRLPDICLLYTSPSPRD
;
A
#
# COMPACT_ATOMS: atom_id res chain seq x y z
N ALA A 1 7.75 19.15 22.79
CA ALA A 1 8.29 18.31 21.70
C ALA A 1 8.26 16.83 22.07
N MET A 2 8.88 16.38 23.17
CA MET A 2 8.94 14.96 23.59
C MET A 2 7.54 14.29 23.65
N ARG A 3 6.58 14.85 24.39
CA ARG A 3 5.22 14.27 24.51
C ARG A 3 4.50 14.04 23.15
N ALA A 4 4.72 14.91 22.17
CA ALA A 4 4.13 14.73 20.86
C ALA A 4 4.80 13.60 20.06
N ALA A 5 6.12 13.47 20.17
CA ALA A 5 6.86 12.39 19.55
C ALA A 5 6.51 11.03 20.18
N ASP A 6 6.38 10.98 21.52
CA ASP A 6 5.93 9.77 22.23
C ASP A 6 4.53 9.34 21.75
N ALA A 7 3.58 10.29 21.64
CA ALA A 7 2.22 9.99 21.18
C ALA A 7 2.19 9.46 19.73
N VAL A 8 3.05 10.00 18.85
CA VAL A 8 3.18 9.50 17.46
C VAL A 8 3.75 8.08 17.45
N TYR A 9 4.78 7.82 18.25
CA TYR A 9 5.37 6.49 18.36
C TYR A 9 4.39 5.46 18.94
N ASP A 10 3.68 5.80 20.01
CA ASP A 10 2.64 4.95 20.61
C ASP A 10 1.55 4.61 19.58
N CYS A 11 1.14 5.59 18.77
CA CYS A 11 0.18 5.37 17.69
C CYS A 11 0.73 4.41 16.61
N ARG A 12 2.03 4.46 16.29
CA ARG A 12 2.67 3.48 15.40
C ARG A 12 2.67 2.08 16.01
N CYS A 13 2.97 1.96 17.30
CA CYS A 13 2.92 0.68 18.00
C CYS A 13 1.52 0.07 17.96
N LEU A 14 0.48 0.87 18.21
CA LEU A 14 -0.92 0.42 18.15
C LEU A 14 -1.31 -0.02 16.73
N ALA A 15 -0.96 0.77 15.73
CA ALA A 15 -1.21 0.42 14.33
C ALA A 15 -0.43 -0.85 13.93
N GLY A 16 0.83 -0.96 14.33
CA GLY A 16 1.64 -2.15 14.09
C GLY A 16 1.02 -3.40 14.68
N ALA A 17 0.56 -3.33 15.93
CA ALA A 17 -0.11 -4.45 16.60
C ALA A 17 -1.43 -4.85 15.91
N LEU A 18 -2.19 -3.85 15.38
CA LEU A 18 -3.45 -4.11 14.67
C LEU A 18 -3.25 -4.81 13.32
N PHE A 19 -2.17 -4.47 12.62
CA PHE A 19 -1.94 -4.89 11.24
C PHE A 19 -0.77 -5.86 11.06
N ASP A 20 -0.26 -6.44 12.14
CA ASP A 20 0.88 -7.37 12.13
C ASP A 20 2.11 -6.76 11.41
N ALA A 21 2.48 -5.56 11.86
CA ALA A 21 3.60 -4.79 11.35
C ALA A 21 4.46 -4.25 12.51
N GLN A 22 5.74 -4.04 12.26
CA GLN A 22 6.59 -3.34 13.22
C GLN A 22 6.27 -1.82 13.21
N PRO A 23 6.46 -1.09 14.31
CA PRO A 23 6.22 0.35 14.36
C PRO A 23 6.95 1.13 13.25
N GLU A 24 8.15 0.69 12.88
CA GLU A 24 9.00 1.27 11.83
C GLU A 24 8.41 1.05 10.41
N GLN A 25 7.53 0.07 10.26
CA GLN A 25 6.84 -0.22 9.02
C GLN A 25 5.55 0.60 8.84
N VAL A 26 5.17 1.40 9.84
CA VAL A 26 3.95 2.22 9.80
C VAL A 26 4.29 3.65 9.42
N VAL A 27 3.83 4.09 8.27
CA VAL A 27 3.98 5.45 7.76
C VAL A 27 2.63 6.17 7.80
N PHE A 28 2.57 7.33 8.48
CA PHE A 28 1.38 8.17 8.48
C PHE A 28 1.26 8.93 7.16
N THR A 29 0.08 8.93 6.60
CA THR A 29 -0.26 9.61 5.37
C THR A 29 -1.52 10.48 5.55
N MET A 30 -1.79 11.38 4.62
CA MET A 30 -3.00 12.21 4.67
C MET A 30 -4.28 11.44 4.33
N ASN A 31 -4.16 10.33 3.60
CA ASN A 31 -5.27 9.48 3.16
C ASN A 31 -4.71 8.30 2.35
N ALA A 32 -5.59 7.37 1.93
CA ALA A 32 -5.20 6.24 1.10
C ALA A 32 -4.59 6.65 -0.26
N THR A 33 -5.07 7.75 -0.86
CA THR A 33 -4.51 8.24 -2.14
C THR A 33 -3.04 8.59 -2.00
N HIS A 34 -2.65 9.27 -0.90
CA HIS A 34 -1.26 9.58 -0.61
C HIS A 34 -0.45 8.29 -0.40
N ALA A 35 -0.95 7.35 0.41
CA ALA A 35 -0.33 6.05 0.65
C ALA A 35 -0.09 5.26 -0.64
N LEU A 36 -1.12 5.14 -1.48
CA LEU A 36 -1.04 4.41 -2.74
C LEU A 36 -0.12 5.09 -3.78
N ASN A 37 -0.06 6.43 -3.80
CA ASN A 37 0.91 7.13 -4.64
C ASN A 37 2.36 6.84 -4.23
N LEU A 38 2.66 6.80 -2.92
CA LEU A 38 3.97 6.39 -2.40
C LEU A 38 4.32 4.99 -2.89
N ALA A 39 3.45 4.01 -2.63
CA ALA A 39 3.66 2.62 -3.00
C ALA A 39 3.85 2.42 -4.52
N ILE A 40 2.93 2.97 -5.31
CA ILE A 40 2.92 2.79 -6.77
C ILE A 40 4.15 3.43 -7.40
N LYS A 41 4.49 4.68 -7.05
CA LYS A 41 5.65 5.39 -7.62
C LYS A 41 6.99 4.82 -7.18
N THR A 42 7.01 4.15 -6.03
CA THR A 42 8.19 3.37 -5.60
C THR A 42 8.45 2.19 -6.53
N LEU A 43 7.41 1.44 -6.86
CA LEU A 43 7.52 0.16 -7.56
C LEU A 43 7.46 0.30 -9.09
N VAL A 44 6.59 1.19 -9.58
CA VAL A 44 6.34 1.37 -11.01
C VAL A 44 7.04 2.63 -11.49
N LYS A 45 8.11 2.46 -12.25
CA LYS A 45 8.82 3.57 -12.89
C LYS A 45 8.08 4.00 -14.17
N PRO A 46 8.36 5.21 -14.72
CA PRO A 46 7.74 5.65 -15.97
C PRO A 46 7.84 4.59 -17.08
N GLY A 47 6.71 4.28 -17.72
CA GLY A 47 6.60 3.23 -18.74
C GLY A 47 6.63 1.79 -18.22
N GLY A 48 6.72 1.58 -16.90
CA GLY A 48 6.72 0.25 -16.28
C GLY A 48 5.38 -0.46 -16.43
N ARG A 49 5.38 -1.79 -16.28
CA ARG A 49 4.18 -2.63 -16.42
C ARG A 49 3.54 -2.91 -15.05
N ALA A 50 2.24 -2.64 -14.93
CA ALA A 50 1.46 -2.92 -13.72
C ALA A 50 0.27 -3.83 -14.04
N VAL A 51 0.03 -4.82 -13.19
CA VAL A 51 -1.17 -5.67 -13.23
C VAL A 51 -2.11 -5.19 -12.13
N ILE A 52 -3.36 -4.95 -12.47
CA ILE A 52 -4.38 -4.46 -11.53
C ILE A 52 -5.67 -5.26 -11.64
N SER A 53 -6.53 -5.20 -10.62
CA SER A 53 -7.90 -5.74 -10.75
C SER A 53 -8.80 -4.85 -11.61
N GLY A 54 -9.92 -5.40 -12.09
CA GLY A 54 -10.95 -4.64 -12.79
C GLY A 54 -11.79 -3.74 -11.86
N PHE A 55 -11.48 -3.68 -10.57
CA PHE A 55 -12.28 -3.03 -9.53
C PHE A 55 -11.54 -1.90 -8.80
N GLU A 56 -10.41 -1.44 -9.36
CA GLU A 56 -9.55 -0.47 -8.71
C GLU A 56 -10.19 0.93 -8.62
N HIS A 57 -9.89 1.60 -7.52
CA HIS A 57 -10.23 3.01 -7.34
C HIS A 57 -9.30 3.92 -8.15
N ASN A 58 -9.75 5.15 -8.44
CA ASN A 58 -8.95 6.18 -9.13
C ASN A 58 -7.62 6.51 -8.44
N ALA A 59 -7.50 6.24 -7.13
CA ALA A 59 -6.24 6.40 -6.40
C ALA A 59 -5.12 5.45 -6.88
N VAL A 60 -5.49 4.36 -7.57
CA VAL A 60 -4.58 3.43 -8.24
C VAL A 60 -4.43 3.79 -9.72
N LEU A 61 -5.54 4.01 -10.43
CA LEU A 61 -5.51 4.24 -11.88
C LEU A 61 -4.78 5.52 -12.28
N ARG A 62 -5.05 6.64 -11.59
CA ARG A 62 -4.49 7.94 -11.95
C ARG A 62 -2.96 8.02 -11.84
N PRO A 63 -2.31 7.56 -10.75
CA PRO A 63 -0.85 7.55 -10.71
C PRO A 63 -0.23 6.63 -11.77
N LEU A 64 -0.83 5.47 -12.09
CA LEU A 64 -0.35 4.60 -13.15
C LEU A 64 -0.44 5.27 -14.53
N HIS A 65 -1.56 5.92 -14.84
CA HIS A 65 -1.70 6.71 -16.06
C HIS A 65 -0.70 7.86 -16.14
N HIS A 66 -0.48 8.57 -15.02
CA HIS A 66 0.51 9.66 -14.95
C HIS A 66 1.93 9.16 -15.23
N LEU A 67 2.27 7.94 -14.82
CA LEU A 67 3.56 7.31 -15.10
C LEU A 67 3.67 6.77 -16.53
N GLY A 68 2.61 6.84 -17.35
CA GLY A 68 2.57 6.21 -18.66
C GLY A 68 2.74 4.68 -18.57
N ALA A 69 2.31 4.07 -17.48
CA ALA A 69 2.49 2.64 -17.25
C ALA A 69 1.66 1.80 -18.23
N GLU A 70 2.18 0.66 -18.64
CA GLU A 70 1.41 -0.40 -19.29
C GLU A 70 0.51 -1.06 -18.25
N ILE A 71 -0.80 -0.78 -18.33
CA ILE A 71 -1.77 -1.28 -17.34
C ILE A 71 -2.46 -2.53 -17.88
N ILE A 72 -2.24 -3.66 -17.22
CA ILE A 72 -2.91 -4.93 -17.50
C ILE A 72 -4.01 -5.13 -16.48
N VAL A 73 -5.26 -5.19 -16.95
CA VAL A 73 -6.43 -5.41 -16.07
C VAL A 73 -6.75 -6.91 -16.02
N ALA A 74 -6.59 -7.49 -14.83
CA ALA A 74 -6.87 -8.89 -14.53
C ALA A 74 -8.15 -9.04 -13.70
N GLY A 75 -9.01 -9.99 -14.07
CA GLY A 75 -10.26 -10.27 -13.36
C GLY A 75 -11.28 -9.15 -13.46
N ARG A 76 -12.36 -9.40 -14.18
CA ARG A 76 -13.47 -8.44 -14.37
C ARG A 76 -14.82 -9.02 -13.99
N ARG A 77 -14.86 -10.31 -13.64
CA ARG A 77 -16.10 -10.97 -13.24
C ARG A 77 -16.37 -10.69 -11.77
N LEU A 78 -17.56 -10.17 -11.49
CA LEU A 78 -18.01 -9.93 -10.14
C LEU A 78 -18.31 -11.28 -9.44
N PHE A 79 -17.88 -11.38 -8.18
CA PHE A 79 -18.16 -12.51 -7.29
C PHE A 79 -17.68 -13.87 -7.84
N ASP A 80 -16.64 -13.85 -8.68
CA ASP A 80 -15.99 -15.04 -9.22
C ASP A 80 -14.49 -15.04 -8.85
N PRO A 81 -14.14 -15.50 -7.65
CA PRO A 81 -12.75 -15.52 -7.21
C PRO A 81 -11.88 -16.46 -8.05
N ALA A 82 -12.42 -17.56 -8.58
CA ALA A 82 -11.66 -18.48 -9.40
C ALA A 82 -11.25 -17.85 -10.75
N ASP A 83 -12.16 -17.10 -11.40
CA ASP A 83 -11.84 -16.31 -12.59
C ASP A 83 -10.81 -15.24 -12.27
N THR A 84 -10.96 -14.54 -11.13
CA THR A 84 -10.02 -13.50 -10.68
C THR A 84 -8.62 -14.07 -10.50
N ILE A 85 -8.45 -15.15 -9.75
CA ILE A 85 -7.14 -15.81 -9.52
C ILE A 85 -6.52 -16.24 -10.85
N SER A 86 -7.29 -16.91 -11.71
CA SER A 86 -6.83 -17.38 -13.01
C SER A 86 -6.42 -16.22 -13.93
N ALA A 87 -7.12 -15.08 -13.86
CA ALA A 87 -6.77 -13.90 -14.64
C ALA A 87 -5.46 -13.27 -14.18
N PHE A 88 -5.23 -13.15 -12.84
CA PHE A 88 -3.96 -12.67 -12.30
C PHE A 88 -2.82 -13.65 -12.61
N ASP A 89 -3.07 -14.96 -12.53
CA ASP A 89 -2.08 -15.97 -12.88
C ASP A 89 -1.57 -15.82 -14.32
N ARG A 90 -2.45 -15.55 -15.28
CA ARG A 90 -2.06 -15.28 -16.67
C ARG A 90 -1.43 -13.91 -16.89
N ALA A 91 -1.84 -12.89 -16.13
CA ALA A 91 -1.42 -11.51 -16.33
C ALA A 91 -0.03 -11.20 -15.76
N ILE A 92 0.34 -11.85 -14.66
CA ILE A 92 1.64 -11.66 -14.02
C ILE A 92 2.71 -12.39 -14.83
N THR A 93 3.53 -11.64 -15.54
CA THR A 93 4.59 -12.17 -16.43
C THR A 93 5.95 -11.57 -16.06
N PRO A 94 7.07 -12.13 -16.54
CA PRO A 94 8.37 -11.48 -16.41
C PRO A 94 8.32 -10.03 -16.90
N GLY A 95 8.89 -9.11 -16.13
CA GLY A 95 8.83 -7.66 -16.41
C GLY A 95 7.63 -6.93 -15.79
N THR A 96 6.70 -7.62 -15.10
CA THR A 96 5.70 -6.97 -14.27
C THR A 96 6.39 -6.23 -13.10
N SER A 97 6.25 -4.91 -13.05
CA SER A 97 6.86 -4.07 -12.01
C SER A 97 6.16 -4.20 -10.67
N ALA A 98 4.84 -4.32 -10.69
CA ALA A 98 4.02 -4.52 -9.50
C ALA A 98 2.63 -5.05 -9.85
N VAL A 99 2.02 -5.72 -8.88
CA VAL A 99 0.59 -6.03 -8.84
C VAL A 99 -0.06 -5.11 -7.81
N ILE A 100 -1.14 -4.44 -8.19
CA ILE A 100 -1.94 -3.61 -7.27
C ILE A 100 -3.37 -4.15 -7.27
N CYS A 101 -3.91 -4.44 -6.09
CA CYS A 101 -5.25 -4.98 -5.97
C CYS A 101 -6.01 -4.34 -4.81
N THR A 102 -7.25 -3.91 -5.07
CA THR A 102 -8.16 -3.55 -3.98
C THR A 102 -8.62 -4.81 -3.25
N HIS A 103 -8.71 -4.75 -1.92
CA HIS A 103 -9.24 -5.88 -1.14
C HIS A 103 -10.75 -6.01 -1.28
N VAL A 104 -11.42 -4.86 -1.25
CA VAL A 104 -12.89 -4.80 -1.39
C VAL A 104 -13.26 -3.67 -2.35
N SER A 105 -14.05 -4.00 -3.36
CA SER A 105 -14.56 -3.00 -4.29
C SER A 105 -15.48 -2.01 -3.58
N ASN A 106 -15.18 -0.72 -3.69
CA ASN A 106 -16.01 0.34 -3.11
C ASN A 106 -17.39 0.51 -3.79
N VAL A 107 -17.55 -0.04 -4.99
CA VAL A 107 -18.80 0.05 -5.76
C VAL A 107 -19.68 -1.17 -5.54
N PHE A 108 -19.09 -2.35 -5.53
CA PHE A 108 -19.82 -3.62 -5.54
C PHE A 108 -19.78 -4.37 -4.22
N GLY A 109 -18.90 -3.99 -3.28
CA GLY A 109 -18.67 -4.76 -2.05
C GLY A 109 -18.04 -6.15 -2.30
N TYR A 110 -17.54 -6.40 -3.52
CA TYR A 110 -16.86 -7.65 -3.86
C TYR A 110 -15.54 -7.74 -3.11
N ILE A 111 -15.36 -8.79 -2.33
CA ILE A 111 -14.11 -9.12 -1.64
C ILE A 111 -13.25 -9.94 -2.60
N LEU A 112 -12.09 -9.40 -2.99
CA LEU A 112 -11.17 -10.06 -3.91
C LEU A 112 -10.29 -11.08 -3.16
N PRO A 113 -9.85 -12.16 -3.84
CA PRO A 113 -9.01 -13.22 -3.27
C PRO A 113 -7.56 -12.77 -3.16
N VAL A 114 -7.28 -11.82 -2.25
CA VAL A 114 -5.98 -11.14 -2.16
C VAL A 114 -4.88 -12.02 -1.61
N GLU A 115 -5.21 -13.02 -0.79
CA GLU A 115 -4.27 -14.01 -0.27
C GLU A 115 -3.67 -14.87 -1.40
N GLU A 116 -4.53 -15.36 -2.30
CA GLU A 116 -4.11 -16.14 -3.47
C GLU A 116 -3.33 -15.28 -4.47
N ILE A 117 -3.78 -14.04 -4.71
CA ILE A 117 -3.05 -13.09 -5.57
C ILE A 117 -1.67 -12.79 -4.98
N ALA A 118 -1.56 -12.54 -3.68
CA ALA A 118 -0.30 -12.33 -3.00
C ALA A 118 0.62 -13.55 -3.09
N ALA A 119 0.06 -14.77 -2.98
CA ALA A 119 0.82 -16.01 -3.16
C ALA A 119 1.37 -16.14 -4.59
N LEU A 120 0.60 -15.80 -5.62
CA LEU A 120 1.07 -15.74 -7.01
C LEU A 120 2.21 -14.73 -7.17
N CYS A 121 2.10 -13.55 -6.57
CA CYS A 121 3.13 -12.51 -6.60
C CYS A 121 4.43 -13.00 -5.96
N ARG A 122 4.35 -13.59 -4.76
CA ARG A 122 5.52 -14.17 -4.05
C ARG A 122 6.20 -15.25 -4.89
N ALA A 123 5.43 -16.18 -5.46
CA ALA A 123 5.96 -17.27 -6.26
C ALA A 123 6.73 -16.77 -7.50
N ARG A 124 6.42 -15.57 -7.99
CA ARG A 124 7.05 -14.96 -9.18
C ARG A 124 8.03 -13.83 -8.86
N GLY A 125 8.22 -13.52 -7.58
CA GLY A 125 9.09 -12.42 -7.15
C GLY A 125 8.61 -11.04 -7.62
N VAL A 126 7.29 -10.87 -7.82
CA VAL A 126 6.67 -9.61 -8.22
C VAL A 126 6.11 -8.89 -7.00
N PRO A 127 6.43 -7.60 -6.80
CA PRO A 127 5.91 -6.82 -5.68
C PRO A 127 4.38 -6.71 -5.69
N PHE A 128 3.77 -6.74 -4.48
CA PHE A 128 2.33 -6.64 -4.29
C PHE A 128 1.94 -5.45 -3.42
N VAL A 129 0.96 -4.68 -3.91
CA VAL A 129 0.35 -3.54 -3.21
C VAL A 129 -1.13 -3.82 -2.96
N LEU A 130 -1.56 -3.75 -1.71
CA LEU A 130 -2.96 -3.87 -1.33
C LEU A 130 -3.57 -2.49 -1.08
N ASP A 131 -4.68 -2.19 -1.75
CA ASP A 131 -5.58 -1.12 -1.34
C ASP A 131 -6.59 -1.67 -0.33
N ALA A 132 -6.33 -1.42 0.95
CA ALA A 132 -7.19 -1.84 2.07
C ALA A 132 -8.20 -0.76 2.47
N SER A 133 -8.53 0.17 1.58
CA SER A 133 -9.39 1.32 1.89
C SER A 133 -10.78 0.95 2.38
N GLN A 134 -11.32 -0.20 2.00
CA GLN A 134 -12.64 -0.67 2.42
C GLN A 134 -12.58 -1.81 3.42
N SER A 135 -11.43 -2.43 3.62
CA SER A 135 -11.27 -3.60 4.47
C SER A 135 -10.60 -3.33 5.82
N ALA A 136 -9.67 -2.35 5.86
CA ALA A 136 -8.95 -2.04 7.10
C ALA A 136 -9.92 -1.63 8.22
N GLY A 137 -9.89 -2.37 9.32
CA GLY A 137 -10.83 -2.21 10.45
C GLY A 137 -12.10 -3.06 10.37
N LEU A 138 -12.39 -3.72 9.22
CA LEU A 138 -13.55 -4.61 9.05
C LEU A 138 -13.15 -6.07 8.78
N LEU A 139 -12.11 -6.27 7.99
CA LEU A 139 -11.57 -7.59 7.67
C LEU A 139 -10.15 -7.70 8.23
N PRO A 140 -9.65 -8.92 8.45
CA PRO A 140 -8.24 -9.12 8.77
C PRO A 140 -7.35 -8.54 7.67
N VAL A 141 -6.43 -7.66 8.05
CA VAL A 141 -5.39 -7.12 7.18
C VAL A 141 -4.09 -7.23 7.94
N ARG A 142 -3.20 -8.13 7.52
CA ARG A 142 -1.95 -8.42 8.22
C ARG A 142 -0.78 -8.36 7.25
N LEU A 143 0.15 -7.44 7.49
CA LEU A 143 1.26 -7.18 6.58
C LEU A 143 2.15 -8.42 6.42
N ALA A 144 2.58 -8.99 7.53
CA ALA A 144 3.52 -10.13 7.52
C ALA A 144 2.88 -11.39 6.95
N GLU A 145 1.63 -11.70 7.33
CA GLU A 145 0.90 -12.88 6.86
C GLU A 145 0.62 -12.80 5.34
N LEU A 146 0.12 -11.66 4.88
CA LEU A 146 -0.17 -11.45 3.46
C LEU A 146 1.12 -11.42 2.62
N GLY A 147 2.22 -10.89 3.18
CA GLY A 147 3.48 -10.71 2.48
C GLY A 147 3.40 -9.68 1.37
N ALA A 148 2.57 -8.66 1.55
CA ALA A 148 2.51 -7.51 0.65
C ALA A 148 3.72 -6.60 0.88
N ASP A 149 4.21 -5.96 -0.18
CA ASP A 149 5.25 -4.93 -0.06
C ASP A 149 4.72 -3.65 0.56
N PHE A 150 3.47 -3.31 0.22
CA PHE A 150 2.77 -2.14 0.75
C PHE A 150 1.28 -2.40 0.94
N ILE A 151 0.71 -1.83 2.01
CA ILE A 151 -0.73 -1.80 2.24
C ILE A 151 -1.15 -0.37 2.54
N GLY A 152 -2.00 0.22 1.68
CA GLY A 152 -2.51 1.58 1.85
C GLY A 152 -3.94 1.62 2.39
N MET A 153 -4.22 2.55 3.32
CA MET A 153 -5.56 2.70 3.89
C MET A 153 -5.82 4.12 4.40
N PRO A 154 -7.08 4.60 4.40
CA PRO A 154 -7.47 5.86 5.03
C PRO A 154 -7.80 5.64 6.50
N GLY A 155 -7.59 6.67 7.34
CA GLY A 155 -8.01 6.63 8.73
C GLY A 155 -9.50 6.87 8.94
N HIS A 156 -10.15 7.63 8.04
CA HIS A 156 -11.53 8.13 8.21
C HIS A 156 -12.66 7.19 7.75
N LYS A 157 -12.34 5.95 7.38
CA LYS A 157 -13.34 4.92 7.06
C LYS A 157 -13.54 4.02 8.29
N ALA A 158 -13.43 2.72 8.15
CA ALA A 158 -13.71 1.77 9.22
C ALA A 158 -12.68 1.77 10.37
N LEU A 159 -11.60 2.53 10.26
CA LEU A 159 -10.72 2.83 11.40
C LEU A 159 -11.26 3.97 12.30
N TYR A 160 -12.37 4.60 11.90
CA TYR A 160 -13.07 5.66 12.65
C TYR A 160 -12.19 6.85 13.06
N GLY A 161 -11.07 7.06 12.36
CA GLY A 161 -10.19 8.21 12.58
C GLY A 161 -10.68 9.49 11.89
N PRO A 162 -10.05 10.63 12.13
CA PRO A 162 -10.41 11.89 11.48
C PRO A 162 -10.06 11.89 10.00
N GLN A 163 -10.76 12.75 9.24
CA GLN A 163 -10.35 13.07 7.86
C GLN A 163 -8.95 13.69 7.85
N GLY A 164 -8.22 13.50 6.76
CA GLY A 164 -6.83 13.95 6.66
C GLY A 164 -5.83 13.00 7.30
N THR A 165 -6.25 11.78 7.65
CA THR A 165 -5.38 10.73 8.18
C THR A 165 -5.44 9.45 7.33
N GLY A 166 -4.34 8.74 7.26
CA GLY A 166 -4.20 7.44 6.62
C GLY A 166 -2.90 6.75 7.04
N LEU A 167 -2.76 5.52 6.64
CA LEU A 167 -1.57 4.71 6.90
C LEU A 167 -1.08 4.07 5.59
N LEU A 168 0.24 3.95 5.49
CA LEU A 168 0.93 3.04 4.59
C LEU A 168 1.73 2.07 5.45
N LEU A 169 1.43 0.78 5.35
CA LEU A 169 2.27 -0.27 5.92
C LEU A 169 3.31 -0.66 4.88
N CYS A 170 4.56 -0.79 5.30
CA CYS A 170 5.70 -0.92 4.43
C CYS A 170 6.54 -2.14 4.80
N ALA A 171 6.57 -3.19 3.98
CA ALA A 171 7.53 -4.27 4.11
C ALA A 171 8.90 -3.89 3.50
N ARG A 172 8.93 -2.84 2.69
CA ARG A 172 10.15 -2.22 2.14
C ARG A 172 10.10 -0.70 2.24
N MET A 173 11.25 -0.04 2.12
CA MET A 173 11.33 1.42 2.13
C MET A 173 10.62 2.01 0.90
N PRO A 174 9.66 2.94 1.07
CA PRO A 174 9.09 3.68 -0.05
C PRO A 174 10.04 4.79 -0.51
N ASP A 175 9.99 5.11 -1.81
CA ASP A 175 10.65 6.30 -2.36
C ASP A 175 9.93 7.57 -1.86
N THR A 176 10.64 8.72 -1.89
CA THR A 176 10.06 10.01 -1.53
C THR A 176 9.12 10.51 -2.63
N LEU A 177 7.96 11.09 -2.24
CA LEU A 177 7.11 11.88 -3.15
C LEU A 177 7.47 13.37 -3.11
N LEU A 178 7.94 13.83 -1.94
CA LEU A 178 8.32 15.21 -1.69
C LEU A 178 9.72 15.19 -1.08
N GLU A 179 10.59 16.01 -1.60
CA GLU A 179 11.98 16.09 -1.17
C GLU A 179 12.20 17.28 -0.25
N GLY A 180 13.08 17.13 0.74
CA GLY A 180 13.51 18.20 1.64
C GLY A 180 12.83 18.17 3.02
N GLY A 181 13.09 19.16 3.81
CA GLY A 181 12.31 19.51 5.01
C GLY A 181 12.68 18.85 6.34
N SER A 182 13.80 18.12 6.52
CA SER A 182 14.17 17.65 7.85
C SER A 182 15.61 17.93 8.21
N GLY A 183 15.84 18.22 9.49
CA GLY A 183 17.16 18.33 10.09
C GLY A 183 17.80 16.98 10.47
N SER A 184 17.04 15.88 10.39
CA SER A 184 17.53 14.55 10.71
C SER A 184 18.40 14.03 9.58
N ALA A 185 19.58 13.51 9.90
CA ALA A 185 20.48 12.90 8.94
C ALA A 185 20.71 13.73 7.66
N SER A 186 20.83 15.06 7.79
CA SER A 186 20.94 16.04 6.70
C SER A 186 22.12 15.82 5.72
N ARG A 187 22.95 14.80 5.98
CA ARG A 187 24.06 14.39 5.10
C ARG A 187 23.67 13.27 4.13
N LEU A 188 22.48 12.69 4.25
CA LEU A 188 21.99 11.59 3.41
C LEU A 188 20.85 12.12 2.53
N PRO A 189 21.08 12.36 1.23
CA PRO A 189 20.08 12.98 0.35
C PRO A 189 18.86 12.10 0.07
N ASP A 190 18.99 10.79 0.25
CA ASP A 190 18.00 9.80 -0.22
C ASP A 190 17.06 9.27 0.87
N ILE A 191 16.99 9.92 2.05
CA ILE A 191 16.15 9.44 3.15
C ILE A 191 14.70 9.89 2.98
N CYS A 192 13.76 8.91 2.96
CA CYS A 192 12.33 9.16 3.04
C CYS A 192 11.95 9.62 4.47
N LEU A 193 11.69 10.90 4.65
CA LEU A 193 11.43 11.51 5.96
C LEU A 193 10.14 11.06 6.63
N LEU A 194 9.17 10.56 5.85
CA LEU A 194 7.95 9.97 6.39
C LEU A 194 8.23 8.67 7.14
N TYR A 195 9.30 7.98 6.75
CA TYR A 195 9.70 6.70 7.32
C TYR A 195 10.70 6.84 8.46
N THR A 196 11.62 7.81 8.35
CA THR A 196 12.77 7.95 9.24
C THR A 196 12.63 9.06 10.29
N SER A 197 11.41 9.46 10.66
CA SER A 197 11.28 10.30 11.87
C SER A 197 12.00 9.60 13.01
N PRO A 198 13.04 10.20 13.59
CA PRO A 198 13.78 9.56 14.66
C PRO A 198 12.84 9.19 15.80
N SER A 199 13.04 7.99 16.35
CA SER A 199 12.39 7.61 17.58
C SER A 199 12.77 8.63 18.67
N PRO A 200 11.86 9.02 19.56
CA PRO A 200 12.20 9.86 20.70
C PRO A 200 13.23 9.25 21.64
N ARG A 201 13.69 8.03 21.38
CA ARG A 201 14.60 7.23 22.21
C ARG A 201 16.00 7.05 21.65
N ASP A 202 16.29 7.66 20.47
CA ASP A 202 17.64 7.67 19.89
C ASP A 202 18.48 8.86 20.37
#